data_3843db01135d3f98a0fc8075d5646de3
#
_entry.id   3843db01135d3f98a0fc8075d5646de3
#
_cell.length_a   1.000
_cell.length_b   1.000
_cell.length_c   1.000
_cell.angle_alpha   90.00
_cell.angle_beta   90.00
_cell.angle_gamma   90.00
#
_symmetry.space_group_name_H-M   'P 1'
#
loop_
_entity.id
_entity.type
_entity.pdbx_description
1 polymer ?
#
loop_
_entity_poly.entity_id
_entity_poly.type
_entity_poly.pdbx_seq_one_letter_code
_entity_poly.pdbx_strand_id
1 'polypeptide(L)'
;MSLDDIEKRLYKMKEGSPLEDEDEYLDYSSILPLENEEEKIENEKIKQEVPRYYSPKEEPKKRPPIDFYEKKKKSNVWLYIVAGVLFVGLIVEGFFLAQKVSTQKTGINIDINSANNILLGEPFTLEVSYNNNSDNLLQNAQLLLSFPENIKIIGNEETNSYLFKKDLGNLGTGSSNIEKFYLVAMGTPNRIEKIRATLQYNIVGFDGRFEKSKEQTITIGGPVIDYNVSVPENIISGEEFSFKVNFTNNSDKPLSDLKIQLFYPLGFNFSSADINPNDGNDVWIWKNLQPKERAEINISGMIIGEKNSFYEMGVSMNLMTENKTIELEKKVAMLKILETPLNLSISLNNTKNYIAKNNESLEYRIDYENNTN
;
A
#
# COMPACT_ATOMS: atom_id res chain seq x y z
N MET A 1 -5.66 39.09 6.41
CA MET A 1 -4.26 38.71 6.39
C MET A 1 -3.72 39.16 5.04
N SER A 2 -2.85 40.15 5.00
CA SER A 2 -2.38 40.74 3.74
C SER A 2 -1.23 39.91 3.15
N LEU A 3 -1.00 40.00 1.85
CA LEU A 3 0.13 39.37 1.15
C LEU A 3 1.48 39.68 1.81
N ASP A 4 1.64 40.91 2.34
CA ASP A 4 2.85 41.34 3.05
C ASP A 4 3.14 40.58 4.36
N ASP A 5 2.09 40.06 5.03
CA ASP A 5 2.24 39.23 6.24
C ASP A 5 2.73 37.85 5.92
N ILE A 6 2.40 37.31 4.74
CA ILE A 6 2.83 36.01 4.28
C ILE A 6 4.29 36.04 3.82
N GLU A 7 4.66 37.11 3.12
CA GLU A 7 6.03 37.32 2.62
C GLU A 7 7.04 37.49 3.77
N LYS A 8 6.69 38.26 4.82
CA LYS A 8 7.52 38.39 6.02
C LYS A 8 7.71 37.09 6.81
N ARG A 9 6.75 36.19 6.77
CA ARG A 9 6.88 34.85 7.39
C ARG A 9 7.79 33.91 6.60
N LEU A 10 7.77 33.98 5.28
CA LEU A 10 8.63 33.18 4.40
C LEU A 10 10.11 33.65 4.49
N TYR A 11 10.36 34.93 4.62
CA TYR A 11 11.74 35.44 4.79
C TYR A 11 12.33 35.10 6.17
N LYS A 12 11.53 35.06 7.23
CA LYS A 12 12.01 34.66 8.57
C LYS A 12 12.37 33.18 8.70
N MET A 13 11.90 32.31 7.79
CA MET A 13 12.29 30.88 7.75
C MET A 13 13.59 30.63 6.99
N LYS A 14 14.18 31.63 6.33
CA LYS A 14 15.40 31.49 5.53
C LYS A 14 16.68 31.94 6.24
N GLU A 15 16.57 32.53 7.41
CA GLU A 15 17.70 32.91 8.30
C GLU A 15 17.65 32.06 9.58
N GLY A 16 17.83 30.75 9.45
CA GLY A 16 18.10 29.85 10.56
C GLY A 16 19.59 29.68 10.71
N SER A 17 20.11 30.03 11.83
CA SER A 17 21.48 29.80 12.31
C SER A 17 21.83 28.31 12.29
N PRO A 18 23.11 27.92 12.14
CA PRO A 18 23.52 26.54 12.21
C PRO A 18 23.22 25.97 13.61
N LEU A 19 22.53 24.84 13.64
CA LEU A 19 22.35 24.05 14.85
C LEU A 19 23.70 23.37 15.14
N GLU A 20 24.24 23.67 16.32
CA GLU A 20 25.32 22.90 16.94
C GLU A 20 24.83 21.48 17.20
N ASP A 21 25.61 20.51 16.75
CA ASP A 21 25.42 19.08 17.00
C ASP A 21 25.65 18.83 18.49
N GLU A 22 24.61 18.61 19.27
CA GLU A 22 24.68 17.88 20.52
C GLU A 22 24.22 16.44 20.28
N ASP A 23 25.18 15.54 20.11
CA ASP A 23 25.02 14.10 20.13
C ASP A 23 24.55 13.64 21.51
N GLU A 24 23.24 13.58 21.74
CA GLU A 24 22.68 12.87 22.90
C GLU A 24 22.51 11.38 22.53
N TYR A 25 23.52 10.59 22.84
CA TYR A 25 23.50 9.13 22.80
C TYR A 25 22.45 8.60 23.78
N LEU A 26 21.28 8.24 23.30
CA LEU A 26 20.32 7.43 24.05
C LEU A 26 20.83 5.99 24.12
N ASP A 27 21.25 5.63 25.33
CA ASP A 27 21.63 4.25 25.71
C ASP A 27 20.41 3.33 25.70
N TYR A 28 20.31 2.46 24.69
CA TYR A 28 19.28 1.43 24.54
C TYR A 28 19.57 0.12 25.28
N SER A 29 20.50 0.11 26.25
CA SER A 29 20.90 -1.12 26.95
C SER A 29 19.92 -1.61 28.04
N SER A 30 18.78 -0.93 28.26
CA SER A 30 17.85 -1.25 29.36
C SER A 30 16.50 -1.87 28.96
N ILE A 31 16.32 -2.29 27.70
CA ILE A 31 15.10 -2.99 27.27
C ILE A 31 15.46 -4.37 26.73
N LEU A 32 15.79 -5.28 27.65
CA LEU A 32 15.77 -6.71 27.37
C LEU A 32 14.50 -7.32 28.01
N PRO A 33 13.82 -8.23 27.33
CA PRO A 33 12.66 -8.92 27.87
C PRO A 33 13.09 -9.92 28.93
N LEU A 34 12.34 -9.95 30.03
CA LEU A 34 12.48 -10.95 31.07
C LEU A 34 12.15 -12.34 30.49
N GLU A 35 13.16 -13.16 30.42
CA GLU A 35 13.07 -14.59 30.17
C GLU A 35 12.44 -15.28 31.38
N ASN A 36 11.42 -16.09 31.15
CA ASN A 36 10.80 -16.96 32.14
C ASN A 36 11.79 -18.06 32.53
N GLU A 37 12.38 -17.99 33.69
CA GLU A 37 13.03 -19.13 34.33
C GLU A 37 12.01 -19.88 35.21
N GLU A 38 11.46 -20.97 34.64
CA GLU A 38 10.95 -22.08 35.45
C GLU A 38 12.14 -22.89 35.97
N GLU A 39 12.61 -22.62 37.17
CA GLU A 39 13.60 -23.43 37.80
C GLU A 39 12.99 -24.38 38.83
N LYS A 40 13.22 -25.65 38.59
CA LYS A 40 13.01 -26.83 39.42
C LYS A 40 13.52 -26.61 40.87
N ILE A 41 12.61 -26.70 41.81
CA ILE A 41 13.01 -26.93 43.20
C ILE A 41 12.90 -28.43 43.48
N GLU A 42 14.03 -29.07 43.47
CA GLU A 42 14.24 -30.46 43.88
C GLU A 42 14.28 -30.57 45.39
N ASN A 43 13.59 -31.56 45.93
CA ASN A 43 13.44 -31.89 47.32
C ASN A 43 14.80 -32.10 48.04
N GLU A 44 15.14 -31.34 49.04
CA GLU A 44 16.07 -31.74 50.09
C GLU A 44 15.35 -31.89 51.43
N LYS A 45 15.33 -33.15 51.90
CA LYS A 45 14.86 -33.56 53.18
C LYS A 45 15.87 -33.14 54.26
N ILE A 46 15.53 -32.17 55.06
CA ILE A 46 16.26 -31.94 56.31
C ILE A 46 15.53 -32.64 57.45
N LYS A 47 16.15 -33.72 57.92
CA LYS A 47 15.81 -34.37 59.21
C LYS A 47 16.29 -33.47 60.36
N GLN A 48 15.35 -32.95 61.10
CA GLN A 48 15.69 -32.44 62.47
C GLN A 48 15.11 -33.40 63.50
N GLU A 49 16.00 -34.04 64.23
CA GLU A 49 15.71 -34.81 65.42
C GLU A 49 15.31 -33.86 66.57
N VAL A 50 14.14 -34.12 67.20
CA VAL A 50 13.70 -33.46 68.41
C VAL A 50 13.81 -34.45 69.57
N PRO A 51 14.45 -34.09 70.73
CA PRO A 51 14.69 -35.02 71.78
C PRO A 51 13.40 -35.36 72.54
N ARG A 52 13.28 -36.66 72.84
CA ARG A 52 12.21 -37.21 73.72
C ARG A 52 12.40 -36.83 75.15
N TYR A 53 11.45 -36.11 75.73
CA TYR A 53 11.34 -35.96 77.13
C TYR A 53 10.43 -37.07 77.67
N TYR A 54 11.00 -37.91 78.61
CA TYR A 54 10.26 -38.91 79.36
C TYR A 54 9.54 -38.21 80.49
N SER A 55 8.23 -38.46 80.70
CA SER A 55 7.49 -38.20 81.94
C SER A 55 6.67 -39.41 82.36
N PRO A 56 6.57 -39.67 83.68
CA PRO A 56 6.18 -40.99 84.21
C PRO A 56 4.68 -41.22 84.09
N LYS A 57 4.35 -42.49 83.98
CA LYS A 57 2.98 -43.04 84.00
C LYS A 57 2.31 -42.77 85.35
N GLU A 58 1.16 -42.06 85.35
CA GLU A 58 0.16 -42.15 86.41
C GLU A 58 -1.02 -43.01 85.95
N GLU A 59 -1.41 -43.98 86.73
CA GLU A 59 -2.52 -44.89 86.54
C GLU A 59 -3.87 -44.17 86.54
N PRO A 60 -4.82 -44.51 85.68
CA PRO A 60 -6.14 -43.83 85.64
C PRO A 60 -7.08 -44.39 86.69
N LYS A 61 -7.57 -43.53 87.56
CA LYS A 61 -8.70 -43.80 88.45
C LYS A 61 -9.97 -44.02 87.61
N LYS A 62 -10.63 -45.18 87.78
CA LYS A 62 -11.93 -45.50 87.19
C LYS A 62 -13.00 -44.50 87.68
N ARG A 63 -13.63 -43.79 86.80
CA ARG A 63 -14.82 -43.00 86.97
C ARG A 63 -16.07 -43.82 86.59
N PRO A 64 -17.23 -43.63 87.26
CA PRO A 64 -18.44 -44.39 86.93
C PRO A 64 -19.03 -43.96 85.59
N PRO A 65 -19.82 -44.84 84.90
CA PRO A 65 -20.38 -44.55 83.60
C PRO A 65 -21.45 -43.44 83.67
N ILE A 66 -21.26 -42.41 82.88
CA ILE A 66 -22.21 -41.37 82.62
C ILE A 66 -23.06 -41.79 81.43
N ASP A 67 -24.36 -42.04 81.64
CA ASP A 67 -25.32 -42.28 80.58
C ASP A 67 -25.52 -41.02 79.78
N PHE A 68 -24.93 -40.95 78.57
CA PHE A 68 -25.25 -39.92 77.60
C PHE A 68 -26.51 -40.31 76.80
N TYR A 69 -27.60 -39.71 77.09
CA TYR A 69 -28.77 -39.66 76.21
C TYR A 69 -28.36 -38.88 74.96
N GLU A 70 -27.94 -39.52 73.85
CA GLU A 70 -27.81 -38.91 72.52
C GLU A 70 -29.18 -38.52 72.01
N LYS A 71 -29.52 -37.23 72.09
CA LYS A 71 -30.57 -36.66 71.25
C LYS A 71 -30.13 -36.80 69.80
N LYS A 72 -30.73 -37.75 69.05
CA LYS A 72 -30.58 -37.83 67.57
C LYS A 72 -31.03 -36.49 66.97
N LYS A 73 -30.05 -35.64 66.58
CA LYS A 73 -30.28 -34.47 65.78
C LYS A 73 -30.81 -34.93 64.43
N LYS A 74 -32.07 -34.67 64.11
CA LYS A 74 -32.60 -34.89 62.75
C LYS A 74 -31.69 -34.16 61.76
N SER A 75 -30.93 -34.92 61.05
CA SER A 75 -30.07 -34.37 59.99
C SER A 75 -30.94 -33.87 58.84
N ASN A 76 -30.87 -32.54 58.61
CA ASN A 76 -31.59 -31.91 57.51
C ASN A 76 -30.88 -32.15 56.15
N VAL A 77 -30.21 -33.28 55.99
CA VAL A 77 -29.49 -33.70 54.76
C VAL A 77 -30.40 -33.56 53.54
N TRP A 78 -31.66 -33.88 53.67
CA TRP A 78 -32.64 -33.74 52.61
C TRP A 78 -32.79 -32.27 52.13
N LEU A 79 -32.73 -31.32 53.05
CA LEU A 79 -32.81 -29.90 52.73
C LEU A 79 -31.61 -29.39 51.94
N TYR A 80 -30.40 -29.91 52.21
CA TYR A 80 -29.20 -29.63 51.43
C TYR A 80 -29.21 -30.28 50.05
N ILE A 81 -29.83 -31.50 49.92
CA ILE A 81 -30.02 -32.17 48.63
C ILE A 81 -30.97 -31.33 47.76
N VAL A 82 -32.08 -30.86 48.29
CA VAL A 82 -33.04 -30.03 47.56
C VAL A 82 -32.42 -28.68 47.17
N ALA A 83 -31.68 -28.04 48.08
CA ALA A 83 -30.95 -26.81 47.78
C ALA A 83 -29.89 -27.01 46.69
N GLY A 84 -29.19 -28.14 46.71
CA GLY A 84 -28.21 -28.51 45.65
C GLY A 84 -28.84 -28.71 44.28
N VAL A 85 -29.99 -29.40 44.23
CA VAL A 85 -30.73 -29.62 42.96
C VAL A 85 -31.26 -28.28 42.38
N LEU A 86 -31.80 -27.41 43.26
CA LEU A 86 -32.23 -26.06 42.82
C LEU A 86 -31.05 -25.21 42.32
N PHE A 87 -29.90 -25.29 42.97
CA PHE A 87 -28.70 -24.56 42.57
C PHE A 87 -28.17 -25.06 41.19
N VAL A 88 -28.17 -26.39 40.99
CA VAL A 88 -27.80 -26.98 39.69
C VAL A 88 -28.83 -26.57 38.61
N GLY A 89 -30.13 -26.54 38.94
CA GLY A 89 -31.19 -26.07 38.06
C GLY A 89 -30.95 -24.61 37.60
N LEU A 90 -30.60 -23.72 38.52
CA LEU A 90 -30.27 -22.32 38.23
C LEU A 90 -29.03 -22.16 37.37
N ILE A 91 -28.01 -23.02 37.59
CA ILE A 91 -26.79 -23.01 36.72
C ILE A 91 -27.16 -23.47 35.31
N VAL A 92 -27.96 -24.52 35.17
CA VAL A 92 -28.39 -25.02 33.85
C VAL A 92 -29.28 -24.00 33.14
N GLU A 93 -30.25 -23.39 33.81
CA GLU A 93 -31.03 -22.30 33.21
C GLU A 93 -30.18 -21.10 32.86
N GLY A 94 -29.26 -20.67 33.73
CA GLY A 94 -28.31 -19.60 33.46
C GLY A 94 -27.42 -19.91 32.25
N PHE A 95 -26.99 -21.16 32.10
CA PHE A 95 -26.20 -21.61 30.93
C PHE A 95 -27.03 -21.59 29.64
N PHE A 96 -28.28 -22.04 29.66
CA PHE A 96 -29.19 -21.97 28.51
C PHE A 96 -29.56 -20.53 28.14
N LEU A 97 -29.75 -19.63 29.13
CA LEU A 97 -29.95 -18.20 28.88
C LEU A 97 -28.70 -17.56 28.31
N ALA A 98 -27.52 -17.87 28.84
CA ALA A 98 -26.24 -17.40 28.29
C ALA A 98 -25.99 -17.89 26.84
N GLN A 99 -26.33 -19.14 26.54
CA GLN A 99 -26.29 -19.63 25.15
C GLN A 99 -27.27 -18.89 24.23
N LYS A 100 -28.49 -18.60 24.67
CA LYS A 100 -29.48 -17.81 23.91
C LYS A 100 -28.98 -16.39 23.64
N VAL A 101 -28.32 -15.76 24.61
CA VAL A 101 -27.74 -14.41 24.45
C VAL A 101 -26.51 -14.43 23.57
N SER A 102 -25.70 -15.50 23.64
CA SER A 102 -24.50 -15.67 22.78
C SER A 102 -24.81 -16.00 21.32
N THR A 103 -26.03 -16.45 21.01
CA THR A 103 -26.49 -16.73 19.64
C THR A 103 -27.34 -15.62 19.02
N GLN A 104 -27.36 -14.41 19.59
CA GLN A 104 -27.71 -13.26 18.76
C GLN A 104 -26.62 -13.12 17.69
N LYS A 105 -26.79 -13.88 16.60
CA LYS A 105 -26.19 -13.56 15.33
C LYS A 105 -26.51 -12.09 15.09
N THR A 106 -25.52 -11.23 15.27
CA THR A 106 -25.66 -9.86 14.79
C THR A 106 -25.93 -10.00 13.31
N GLY A 107 -27.21 -9.92 12.94
CA GLY A 107 -27.72 -10.45 11.69
C GLY A 107 -27.24 -9.71 10.45
N ILE A 108 -26.33 -8.74 10.58
CA ILE A 108 -25.83 -7.94 9.47
C ILE A 108 -24.32 -8.08 9.45
N ASN A 109 -23.80 -8.62 8.35
CA ASN A 109 -22.36 -8.77 8.15
C ASN A 109 -21.93 -8.02 6.90
N ILE A 110 -20.71 -7.50 6.97
CA ILE A 110 -19.94 -7.01 5.83
C ILE A 110 -18.54 -7.59 5.94
N ASP A 111 -18.00 -8.05 4.83
CA ASP A 111 -16.63 -8.55 4.75
C ASP A 111 -15.95 -8.06 3.47
N ILE A 112 -14.63 -7.96 3.53
CA ILE A 112 -13.79 -7.52 2.42
C ILE A 112 -12.79 -8.62 2.13
N ASN A 113 -12.64 -8.98 0.86
CA ASN A 113 -11.66 -9.93 0.39
C ASN A 113 -10.84 -9.33 -0.76
N SER A 114 -9.53 -9.34 -0.64
CA SER A 114 -8.59 -8.95 -1.69
C SER A 114 -7.22 -9.60 -1.44
N ALA A 115 -6.31 -9.48 -2.39
CA ALA A 115 -4.92 -9.83 -2.17
C ALA A 115 -4.32 -8.92 -1.08
N ASN A 116 -3.60 -9.51 -0.11
CA ASN A 116 -2.93 -8.77 0.95
C ASN A 116 -1.66 -8.06 0.47
N ASN A 117 -1.00 -8.61 -0.55
CA ASN A 117 0.19 -8.07 -1.17
C ASN A 117 -0.11 -7.81 -2.64
N ILE A 118 0.10 -6.59 -3.08
CA ILE A 118 -0.09 -6.14 -4.46
C ILE A 118 1.15 -5.40 -4.93
N LEU A 119 1.38 -5.40 -6.24
CA LEU A 119 2.44 -4.57 -6.82
C LEU A 119 1.87 -3.21 -7.25
N LEU A 120 2.72 -2.19 -7.21
CA LEU A 120 2.38 -0.86 -7.68
C LEU A 120 2.11 -0.90 -9.19
N GLY A 121 0.96 -0.40 -9.62
CA GLY A 121 0.51 -0.45 -11.01
C GLY A 121 -0.14 -1.77 -11.43
N GLU A 122 -0.17 -2.82 -10.58
CA GLU A 122 -0.86 -4.06 -10.86
C GLU A 122 -2.35 -3.94 -10.55
N PRO A 123 -3.26 -4.25 -11.50
CA PRO A 123 -4.69 -4.33 -11.23
C PRO A 123 -5.00 -5.45 -10.24
N PHE A 124 -5.86 -5.16 -9.25
CA PHE A 124 -6.34 -6.18 -8.32
C PHE A 124 -7.85 -6.04 -8.09
N THR A 125 -8.48 -7.14 -7.68
CA THR A 125 -9.90 -7.17 -7.37
C THR A 125 -10.12 -7.07 -5.88
N LEU A 126 -11.03 -6.19 -5.48
CA LEU A 126 -11.59 -6.09 -4.14
C LEU A 126 -13.03 -6.60 -4.19
N GLU A 127 -13.35 -7.62 -3.41
CA GLU A 127 -14.71 -8.13 -3.26
C GLU A 127 -15.26 -7.67 -1.89
N VAL A 128 -16.41 -7.03 -1.91
CA VAL A 128 -17.13 -6.64 -0.70
C VAL A 128 -18.41 -7.46 -0.65
N SER A 129 -18.47 -8.37 0.30
CA SER A 129 -19.66 -9.17 0.57
C SER A 129 -20.45 -8.58 1.73
N TYR A 130 -21.77 -8.56 1.60
CA TYR A 130 -22.66 -8.15 2.67
C TYR A 130 -23.91 -9.03 2.71
N ASN A 131 -24.40 -9.26 3.91
CA ASN A 131 -25.63 -10.01 4.11
C ASN A 131 -26.48 -9.47 5.26
N ASN A 132 -27.79 -9.62 5.13
CA ASN A 132 -28.76 -9.33 6.16
C ASN A 132 -29.34 -10.65 6.70
N ASN A 133 -28.76 -11.21 7.73
CA ASN A 133 -29.28 -12.39 8.44
C ASN A 133 -30.14 -12.00 9.67
N SER A 134 -30.50 -10.71 9.81
CA SER A 134 -31.42 -10.25 10.84
C SER A 134 -32.87 -10.50 10.44
N ASP A 135 -33.77 -10.44 11.41
CA ASP A 135 -35.22 -10.55 11.17
C ASP A 135 -35.86 -9.25 10.65
N ASN A 136 -35.04 -8.21 10.44
CA ASN A 136 -35.53 -6.88 10.05
C ASN A 136 -35.20 -6.56 8.58
N LEU A 137 -36.11 -5.85 7.92
CA LEU A 137 -35.82 -5.21 6.64
C LEU A 137 -34.90 -4.02 6.86
N LEU A 138 -33.77 -3.98 6.11
CA LEU A 138 -32.90 -2.82 6.07
C LEU A 138 -33.33 -1.91 4.93
N GLN A 139 -33.64 -0.66 5.25
CA GLN A 139 -34.06 0.34 4.26
C GLN A 139 -32.92 1.30 3.94
N ASN A 140 -32.94 1.84 2.70
CA ASN A 140 -31.99 2.84 2.24
C ASN A 140 -30.53 2.40 2.47
N ALA A 141 -30.25 1.11 2.23
CA ALA A 141 -28.92 0.58 2.40
C ALA A 141 -27.95 1.18 1.38
N GLN A 142 -26.77 1.57 1.84
CA GLN A 142 -25.72 2.15 1.03
C GLN A 142 -24.39 1.52 1.38
N LEU A 143 -23.64 1.16 0.35
CA LEU A 143 -22.25 0.73 0.47
C LEU A 143 -21.34 1.94 0.26
N LEU A 144 -20.49 2.21 1.25
CA LEU A 144 -19.45 3.22 1.21
C LEU A 144 -18.11 2.49 1.19
N LEU A 145 -17.27 2.77 0.20
CA LEU A 145 -15.92 2.26 0.13
C LEU A 145 -14.95 3.43 0.23
N SER A 146 -14.16 3.44 1.30
CA SER A 146 -13.12 4.44 1.56
C SER A 146 -11.75 3.81 1.32
N PHE A 147 -10.91 4.48 0.55
CA PHE A 147 -9.56 4.04 0.22
C PHE A 147 -8.58 5.22 0.17
N PRO A 148 -7.26 4.96 0.34
CA PRO A 148 -6.23 5.98 0.29
C PRO A 148 -6.11 6.63 -1.10
N GLU A 149 -5.52 7.82 -1.15
CA GLU A 149 -5.32 8.62 -2.37
C GLU A 149 -4.58 7.86 -3.49
N ASN A 150 -3.67 7.00 -3.10
CA ASN A 150 -2.85 6.22 -4.00
C ASN A 150 -3.53 4.94 -4.53
N ILE A 151 -4.76 4.64 -4.14
CA ILE A 151 -5.57 3.54 -4.68
C ILE A 151 -6.72 4.13 -5.50
N LYS A 152 -6.86 3.70 -6.75
CA LYS A 152 -7.88 4.18 -7.68
C LYS A 152 -8.76 3.05 -8.18
N ILE A 153 -10.04 3.35 -8.40
CA ILE A 153 -10.97 2.43 -9.09
C ILE A 153 -10.72 2.55 -10.58
N ILE A 154 -10.40 1.43 -11.21
CA ILE A 154 -10.21 1.38 -12.67
C ILE A 154 -11.55 1.64 -13.33
N GLY A 155 -11.59 2.70 -14.13
CA GLY A 155 -12.77 3.08 -14.91
C GLY A 155 -13.76 4.02 -14.28
N ASN A 156 -13.41 4.58 -13.16
CA ASN A 156 -14.16 5.67 -12.58
C ASN A 156 -13.35 6.97 -12.72
N GLU A 157 -13.56 7.71 -13.80
CA GLU A 157 -12.82 8.94 -14.12
C GLU A 157 -13.20 10.12 -13.19
N GLU A 158 -14.35 10.03 -12.52
CA GLU A 158 -14.85 11.11 -11.65
C GLU A 158 -14.14 11.16 -10.28
N THR A 159 -13.22 10.26 -9.98
CA THR A 159 -12.72 10.11 -8.63
C THR A 159 -11.32 10.66 -8.39
N ASN A 160 -11.25 11.96 -8.12
CA ASN A 160 -10.40 12.47 -7.04
C ASN A 160 -11.05 12.24 -5.65
N SER A 161 -12.04 11.37 -5.55
CA SER A 161 -12.81 11.08 -4.35
C SER A 161 -12.26 9.82 -3.69
N TYR A 162 -11.78 9.94 -2.47
CA TYR A 162 -11.36 8.84 -1.60
C TYR A 162 -12.53 8.02 -1.07
N LEU A 163 -13.74 8.32 -1.51
CA LEU A 163 -14.97 7.69 -1.09
C LEU A 163 -15.84 7.35 -2.29
N PHE A 164 -16.06 6.08 -2.51
CA PHE A 164 -17.05 5.57 -3.45
C PHE A 164 -18.34 5.24 -2.70
N LYS A 165 -19.48 5.60 -3.28
CA LYS A 165 -20.79 5.36 -2.71
C LYS A 165 -21.69 4.64 -3.70
N LYS A 166 -22.35 3.57 -3.27
CA LYS A 166 -23.34 2.82 -4.05
C LYS A 166 -24.63 2.65 -3.25
N ASP A 167 -25.74 3.04 -3.83
CA ASP A 167 -27.06 2.77 -3.27
C ASP A 167 -27.44 1.31 -3.54
N LEU A 168 -27.84 0.59 -2.49
CA LEU A 168 -28.21 -0.82 -2.55
C LEU A 168 -29.73 -1.01 -2.45
N GLY A 169 -30.47 0.05 -2.14
CA GLY A 169 -31.90 0.00 -1.90
C GLY A 169 -32.25 -0.68 -0.58
N ASN A 170 -33.25 -1.56 -0.60
CA ASN A 170 -33.71 -2.29 0.55
C ASN A 170 -33.12 -3.70 0.58
N LEU A 171 -32.59 -4.13 1.71
CA LEU A 171 -32.03 -5.47 1.91
C LEU A 171 -32.96 -6.28 2.82
N GLY A 172 -33.73 -7.21 2.22
CA GLY A 172 -34.61 -8.12 2.95
C GLY A 172 -33.85 -9.10 3.83
N THR A 173 -34.57 -9.73 4.76
CA THR A 173 -34.06 -10.82 5.59
C THR A 173 -33.52 -11.95 4.69
N GLY A 174 -32.30 -12.45 4.99
CA GLY A 174 -31.63 -13.50 4.22
C GLY A 174 -31.00 -13.02 2.92
N SER A 175 -31.11 -11.74 2.56
CA SER A 175 -30.41 -11.21 1.37
C SER A 175 -28.91 -11.23 1.55
N SER A 176 -28.19 -11.64 0.49
CA SER A 176 -26.72 -11.65 0.43
C SER A 176 -26.28 -11.22 -0.96
N ASN A 177 -25.22 -10.42 -1.05
CA ASN A 177 -24.67 -9.99 -2.33
C ASN A 177 -23.16 -9.76 -2.22
N ILE A 178 -22.50 -9.71 -3.38
CA ILE A 178 -21.06 -9.42 -3.52
C ILE A 178 -20.88 -8.35 -4.57
N GLU A 179 -20.18 -7.28 -4.20
CA GLU A 179 -19.77 -6.22 -5.09
C GLU A 179 -18.27 -6.34 -5.39
N LYS A 180 -17.91 -6.25 -6.68
CA LYS A 180 -16.54 -6.35 -7.16
C LYS A 180 -16.05 -5.00 -7.65
N PHE A 181 -14.87 -4.62 -7.18
CA PHE A 181 -14.19 -3.40 -7.60
C PHE A 181 -12.83 -3.78 -8.18
N TYR A 182 -12.51 -3.22 -9.33
CA TYR A 182 -11.20 -3.35 -9.95
C TYR A 182 -10.38 -2.13 -9.57
N LEU A 183 -9.30 -2.35 -8.85
CA LEU A 183 -8.48 -1.30 -8.26
C LEU A 183 -7.06 -1.39 -8.77
N VAL A 184 -6.35 -0.27 -8.68
CA VAL A 184 -4.91 -0.19 -8.93
C VAL A 184 -4.28 0.74 -7.89
N ALA A 185 -3.11 0.33 -7.37
CA ALA A 185 -2.29 1.19 -6.52
C ALA A 185 -1.27 1.95 -7.38
N MET A 186 -1.16 3.26 -7.15
CA MET A 186 -0.27 4.16 -7.86
C MET A 186 0.61 4.94 -6.86
N GLY A 187 1.65 5.63 -7.34
CA GLY A 187 2.48 6.52 -6.53
C GLY A 187 3.69 5.82 -5.89
N THR A 188 3.88 5.92 -4.58
CA THR A 188 5.08 5.45 -3.89
C THR A 188 4.98 3.98 -3.48
N PRO A 189 5.99 3.14 -3.78
CA PRO A 189 6.03 1.73 -3.38
C PRO A 189 6.32 1.53 -1.88
N ASN A 190 6.23 0.28 -1.42
CA ASN A 190 6.57 -0.19 -0.07
C ASN A 190 5.74 0.51 1.04
N ARG A 191 4.43 0.58 0.85
CA ARG A 191 3.49 1.16 1.81
C ARG A 191 2.47 0.14 2.27
N ILE A 192 1.97 0.36 3.48
CA ILE A 192 0.85 -0.40 4.04
C ILE A 192 -0.35 0.53 4.07
N GLU A 193 -1.42 0.12 3.41
CA GLU A 193 -2.63 0.91 3.25
C GLU A 193 -3.85 0.16 3.78
N LYS A 194 -4.91 0.91 4.12
CA LYS A 194 -6.16 0.34 4.61
C LYS A 194 -7.32 0.77 3.73
N ILE A 195 -8.10 -0.21 3.31
CA ILE A 195 -9.38 0.00 2.64
C ILE A 195 -10.49 -0.31 3.65
N ARG A 196 -11.50 0.54 3.73
CA ARG A 196 -12.65 0.35 4.60
C ARG A 196 -13.92 0.28 3.77
N ALA A 197 -14.72 -0.77 3.98
CA ALA A 197 -16.09 -0.83 3.48
C ALA A 197 -17.07 -0.63 4.64
N THR A 198 -18.08 0.19 4.42
CA THR A 198 -19.13 0.50 5.41
C THR A 198 -20.48 0.30 4.76
N LEU A 199 -21.30 -0.55 5.35
CA LEU A 199 -22.71 -0.69 5.03
C LEU A 199 -23.51 0.23 5.96
N GLN A 200 -24.15 1.24 5.40
CA GLN A 200 -25.08 2.13 6.13
C GLN A 200 -26.53 1.78 5.78
N TYR A 201 -27.43 1.79 6.75
CA TYR A 201 -28.84 1.39 6.58
C TYR A 201 -29.73 1.97 7.67
N ASN A 202 -31.03 1.95 7.42
CA ASN A 202 -32.09 2.22 8.41
C ASN A 202 -32.79 0.90 8.72
N ILE A 203 -33.30 0.73 9.95
CA ILE A 203 -34.11 -0.42 10.33
C ILE A 203 -35.55 0.04 10.52
N VAL A 204 -36.50 -0.71 9.95
CA VAL A 204 -37.93 -0.40 10.08
C VAL A 204 -38.34 -0.35 11.57
N GLY A 205 -39.00 0.74 11.97
CA GLY A 205 -39.44 0.94 13.35
C GLY A 205 -38.40 1.54 14.31
N PHE A 206 -37.23 1.89 13.80
CA PHE A 206 -36.20 2.58 14.56
C PHE A 206 -35.81 3.89 13.88
N ASP A 207 -35.79 4.96 14.64
CA ASP A 207 -35.28 6.25 14.20
C ASP A 207 -33.75 6.23 14.31
N GLY A 208 -33.08 6.35 13.17
CA GLY A 208 -31.63 6.41 13.14
C GLY A 208 -31.01 5.69 11.94
N ARG A 209 -29.79 6.08 11.63
CA ARG A 209 -28.96 5.42 10.63
C ARG A 209 -27.92 4.56 11.33
N PHE A 210 -27.88 3.31 10.96
CA PHE A 210 -26.94 2.33 11.50
C PHE A 210 -25.82 2.09 10.49
N GLU A 211 -24.67 1.64 10.98
CA GLU A 211 -23.55 1.28 10.13
C GLU A 211 -22.81 0.03 10.64
N LYS A 212 -22.27 -0.71 9.69
CA LYS A 212 -21.37 -1.82 9.93
C LYS A 212 -20.18 -1.67 9.01
N SER A 213 -18.98 -1.71 9.56
CA SER A 213 -17.74 -1.54 8.78
C SER A 213 -16.80 -2.72 8.91
N LYS A 214 -15.99 -2.90 7.87
CA LYS A 214 -14.86 -3.82 7.84
C LYS A 214 -13.66 -3.11 7.21
N GLU A 215 -12.46 -3.40 7.70
CA GLU A 215 -11.21 -2.92 7.13
C GLU A 215 -10.38 -4.08 6.59
N GLN A 216 -9.70 -3.83 5.48
CA GLN A 216 -8.68 -4.69 4.90
C GLN A 216 -7.38 -3.93 4.82
N THR A 217 -6.31 -4.53 5.31
CA THR A 217 -4.95 -4.01 5.17
C THR A 217 -4.31 -4.61 3.94
N ILE A 218 -3.70 -3.76 3.11
CA ILE A 218 -3.02 -4.13 1.87
C ILE A 218 -1.59 -3.63 1.94
N THR A 219 -0.62 -4.48 1.62
CA THR A 219 0.78 -4.11 1.45
C THR A 219 1.05 -3.86 -0.03
N ILE A 220 1.45 -2.65 -0.37
CA ILE A 220 1.86 -2.25 -1.72
C ILE A 220 3.36 -2.47 -1.82
N GLY A 221 3.78 -3.38 -2.69
CA GLY A 221 5.18 -3.70 -2.96
C GLY A 221 5.81 -2.76 -3.98
N GLY A 222 6.87 -3.24 -4.64
CA GLY A 222 7.53 -2.54 -5.75
C GLY A 222 6.64 -2.43 -7.00
N PRO A 223 7.12 -1.75 -8.07
CA PRO A 223 6.37 -1.61 -9.31
C PRO A 223 6.16 -2.96 -10.01
N VAL A 224 4.98 -3.15 -10.61
CA VAL A 224 4.64 -4.34 -11.41
C VAL A 224 5.60 -4.50 -12.59
N ILE A 225 6.01 -3.39 -13.17
CA ILE A 225 7.03 -3.32 -14.20
C ILE A 225 8.05 -2.24 -13.85
N ASP A 226 9.32 -2.61 -13.88
CA ASP A 226 10.42 -1.66 -13.81
C ASP A 226 10.86 -1.31 -15.23
N TYR A 227 11.07 -0.04 -15.51
CA TYR A 227 11.49 0.43 -16.84
C TYR A 227 12.25 1.75 -16.75
N ASN A 228 13.11 1.97 -17.73
CA ASN A 228 13.83 3.21 -17.91
C ASN A 228 14.21 3.43 -19.37
N VAL A 229 14.54 4.66 -19.70
CA VAL A 229 15.25 4.99 -20.94
C VAL A 229 16.70 5.30 -20.58
N SER A 230 17.65 4.65 -21.26
CA SER A 230 19.08 4.84 -21.09
C SER A 230 19.64 5.52 -22.33
N VAL A 231 20.10 6.75 -22.19
CA VAL A 231 20.65 7.57 -23.26
C VAL A 231 22.15 7.83 -23.03
N PRO A 232 22.96 8.10 -24.06
CA PRO A 232 24.29 8.66 -23.89
C PRO A 232 24.22 9.99 -23.12
N GLU A 233 25.13 10.22 -22.19
CA GLU A 233 25.21 11.48 -21.45
C GLU A 233 25.46 12.67 -22.39
N ASN A 234 26.29 12.46 -23.40
CA ASN A 234 26.73 13.48 -24.37
C ASN A 234 26.61 12.96 -25.79
N ILE A 235 26.12 13.80 -26.69
CA ILE A 235 26.02 13.56 -28.13
C ILE A 235 26.54 14.77 -28.92
N ILE A 236 26.79 14.56 -30.22
CA ILE A 236 27.12 15.64 -31.15
C ILE A 236 25.90 15.94 -31.99
N SER A 237 25.62 17.24 -32.23
CA SER A 237 24.50 17.69 -33.07
C SER A 237 24.60 17.12 -34.48
N GLY A 238 23.51 16.45 -34.94
CA GLY A 238 23.44 15.87 -36.28
C GLY A 238 24.16 14.56 -36.46
N GLU A 239 24.85 14.02 -35.44
CA GLU A 239 25.40 12.67 -35.47
C GLU A 239 24.35 11.66 -34.95
N GLU A 240 24.42 10.46 -35.56
CA GLU A 240 23.58 9.34 -35.17
C GLU A 240 24.07 8.77 -33.82
N PHE A 241 23.16 8.54 -32.91
CA PHE A 241 23.40 7.85 -31.62
C PHE A 241 22.33 6.81 -31.36
N SER A 242 22.66 5.86 -30.49
CA SER A 242 21.70 4.84 -30.05
C SER A 242 21.39 5.01 -28.57
N PHE A 243 20.18 4.67 -28.21
CA PHE A 243 19.70 4.62 -26.84
C PHE A 243 18.79 3.41 -26.63
N LYS A 244 18.47 3.09 -25.37
CA LYS A 244 17.75 1.87 -25.03
C LYS A 244 16.56 2.17 -24.11
N VAL A 245 15.48 1.45 -24.35
CA VAL A 245 14.41 1.30 -23.38
C VAL A 245 14.51 -0.08 -22.77
N ASN A 246 14.75 -0.14 -21.46
CA ASN A 246 14.84 -1.39 -20.71
C ASN A 246 13.57 -1.54 -19.88
N PHE A 247 13.04 -2.75 -19.79
CA PHE A 247 11.88 -3.05 -18.95
C PHE A 247 11.90 -4.48 -18.42
N THR A 248 11.33 -4.66 -17.22
CA THR A 248 11.34 -5.94 -16.51
C THR A 248 9.98 -6.15 -15.86
N ASN A 249 9.35 -7.29 -16.11
CA ASN A 249 8.13 -7.70 -15.42
C ASN A 249 8.48 -8.21 -14.01
N ASN A 250 8.10 -7.48 -12.97
CA ASN A 250 8.34 -7.86 -11.59
C ASN A 250 7.24 -8.76 -11.00
N SER A 251 6.14 -8.95 -11.72
CA SER A 251 5.01 -9.78 -11.25
C SER A 251 5.28 -11.28 -11.46
N ASP A 252 4.42 -12.09 -10.88
CA ASP A 252 4.41 -13.55 -11.05
C ASP A 252 3.43 -13.99 -12.16
N LYS A 253 2.93 -13.03 -12.94
CA LYS A 253 2.00 -13.24 -14.06
C LYS A 253 2.57 -12.62 -15.34
N PRO A 254 2.25 -13.16 -16.52
CA PRO A 254 2.61 -12.50 -17.77
C PRO A 254 1.85 -11.17 -17.91
N LEU A 255 2.53 -10.14 -18.42
CA LEU A 255 1.92 -8.87 -18.80
C LEU A 255 1.64 -8.90 -20.30
N SER A 256 0.36 -8.81 -20.65
CA SER A 256 -0.10 -8.83 -22.05
C SER A 256 -0.37 -7.41 -22.54
N ASP A 257 -0.09 -7.19 -23.86
CA ASP A 257 -0.40 -5.94 -24.55
C ASP A 257 0.13 -4.67 -23.84
N LEU A 258 1.41 -4.74 -23.39
CA LEU A 258 2.08 -3.60 -22.81
C LEU A 258 2.37 -2.55 -23.89
N LYS A 259 1.75 -1.39 -23.83
CA LYS A 259 2.04 -0.26 -24.71
C LYS A 259 3.20 0.55 -24.16
N ILE A 260 4.24 0.72 -24.96
CA ILE A 260 5.42 1.52 -24.66
C ILE A 260 5.35 2.76 -25.54
N GLN A 261 5.35 3.94 -24.91
CA GLN A 261 5.28 5.24 -25.61
C GLN A 261 6.55 6.02 -25.33
N LEU A 262 7.28 6.36 -26.37
CA LEU A 262 8.45 7.25 -26.28
C LEU A 262 8.05 8.72 -26.51
N PHE A 263 8.77 9.60 -25.87
CA PHE A 263 8.64 11.04 -26.01
C PHE A 263 9.98 11.60 -26.42
N TYR A 264 10.08 11.97 -27.68
CA TYR A 264 11.28 12.55 -28.25
C TYR A 264 11.33 14.06 -28.04
N PRO A 265 12.52 14.64 -27.84
CA PRO A 265 12.68 16.07 -27.82
C PRO A 265 12.51 16.68 -29.20
N LEU A 266 12.24 17.99 -29.23
CA LEU A 266 12.22 18.74 -30.47
C LEU A 266 13.58 18.61 -31.20
N GLY A 267 13.55 18.39 -32.50
CA GLY A 267 14.74 18.21 -33.33
C GLY A 267 15.29 16.78 -33.37
N PHE A 268 14.65 15.83 -32.67
CA PHE A 268 14.97 14.41 -32.83
C PHE A 268 14.44 13.85 -34.16
N ASN A 269 15.30 13.16 -34.89
CA ASN A 269 14.96 12.42 -36.11
C ASN A 269 15.22 10.93 -35.86
N PHE A 270 14.19 10.13 -35.86
CA PHE A 270 14.26 8.66 -35.74
C PHE A 270 14.93 8.07 -36.98
N SER A 271 15.89 7.17 -36.83
CA SER A 271 16.56 6.44 -37.92
C SER A 271 16.05 5.01 -38.00
N SER A 272 16.15 4.25 -36.90
CA SER A 272 15.80 2.83 -36.86
C SER A 272 15.59 2.34 -35.44
N ALA A 273 15.01 1.16 -35.32
CA ALA A 273 14.98 0.38 -34.08
C ALA A 273 15.17 -1.10 -34.41
N ASP A 274 15.73 -1.88 -33.46
CA ASP A 274 15.90 -3.33 -33.60
C ASP A 274 14.57 -4.07 -33.65
N ILE A 275 13.53 -3.51 -33.01
CA ILE A 275 12.15 -3.94 -33.08
C ILE A 275 11.34 -2.81 -33.72
N ASN A 276 10.64 -3.10 -34.82
CA ASN A 276 9.84 -2.08 -35.48
C ASN A 276 8.72 -1.53 -34.58
N PRO A 277 8.50 -0.22 -34.54
CA PRO A 277 7.36 0.36 -33.85
C PRO A 277 6.04 -0.10 -34.48
N ASN A 278 4.99 -0.17 -33.68
CA ASN A 278 3.64 -0.58 -34.10
C ASN A 278 2.82 0.60 -34.64
N ASP A 279 3.12 1.82 -34.18
CA ASP A 279 2.46 3.03 -34.64
C ASP A 279 3.45 4.20 -34.60
N GLY A 280 3.48 5.00 -35.66
CA GLY A 280 4.44 6.07 -35.82
C GLY A 280 5.90 5.56 -35.76
N ASN A 281 6.72 6.29 -35.02
CA ASN A 281 8.10 5.93 -34.71
C ASN A 281 8.38 5.90 -33.19
N ASP A 282 7.34 5.94 -32.38
CA ASP A 282 7.40 6.20 -30.94
C ASP A 282 6.50 5.26 -30.11
N VAL A 283 5.75 4.34 -30.74
CA VAL A 283 4.86 3.40 -30.04
C VAL A 283 5.20 1.96 -30.34
N TRP A 284 5.40 1.17 -29.31
CA TRP A 284 5.55 -0.29 -29.35
C TRP A 284 4.45 -0.97 -28.53
N ILE A 285 3.99 -2.13 -28.99
CA ILE A 285 3.06 -3.00 -28.25
C ILE A 285 3.77 -4.33 -27.99
N TRP A 286 4.17 -4.55 -26.74
CA TRP A 286 4.76 -5.81 -26.31
C TRP A 286 3.67 -6.79 -25.96
N LYS A 287 3.50 -7.84 -26.77
CA LYS A 287 2.35 -8.73 -26.68
C LYS A 287 2.31 -9.59 -25.42
N ASN A 288 3.46 -10.04 -24.94
CA ASN A 288 3.53 -10.95 -23.82
C ASN A 288 4.92 -10.88 -23.16
N LEU A 289 5.01 -10.20 -22.03
CA LEU A 289 6.21 -10.15 -21.19
C LEU A 289 6.07 -11.14 -20.07
N GLN A 290 6.84 -12.22 -20.09
CA GLN A 290 6.76 -13.32 -19.14
C GLN A 290 7.08 -12.85 -17.70
N PRO A 291 6.66 -13.60 -16.65
CA PRO A 291 7.06 -13.32 -15.27
C PRO A 291 8.58 -13.26 -15.14
N LYS A 292 9.07 -12.19 -14.51
CA LYS A 292 10.50 -11.91 -14.27
C LYS A 292 11.34 -11.74 -15.55
N GLU A 293 10.72 -11.70 -16.71
CA GLU A 293 11.41 -11.45 -17.97
C GLU A 293 11.90 -10.02 -18.05
N ARG A 294 13.10 -9.87 -18.59
CA ARG A 294 13.73 -8.60 -18.96
C ARG A 294 13.79 -8.48 -20.46
N ALA A 295 13.37 -7.34 -20.97
CA ALA A 295 13.43 -7.01 -22.39
C ALA A 295 14.02 -5.61 -22.60
N GLU A 296 14.52 -5.39 -23.84
CA GLU A 296 15.03 -4.07 -24.25
C GLU A 296 14.63 -3.78 -25.71
N ILE A 297 14.53 -2.50 -26.02
CA ILE A 297 14.38 -1.98 -27.38
C ILE A 297 15.55 -1.02 -27.60
N ASN A 298 16.34 -1.27 -28.67
CA ASN A 298 17.42 -0.40 -29.09
C ASN A 298 16.92 0.51 -30.21
N ILE A 299 17.07 1.81 -30.03
CA ILE A 299 16.59 2.83 -30.95
C ILE A 299 17.78 3.70 -31.37
N SER A 300 17.85 4.02 -32.68
CA SER A 300 18.85 4.92 -33.24
C SER A 300 18.19 6.15 -33.85
N GLY A 301 18.85 7.27 -33.75
CA GLY A 301 18.41 8.55 -34.30
C GLY A 301 19.43 9.64 -34.12
N MET A 302 19.07 10.85 -34.51
CA MET A 302 19.93 12.03 -34.35
C MET A 302 19.15 13.19 -33.80
N ILE A 303 19.80 14.10 -33.07
CA ILE A 303 19.20 15.37 -32.62
C ILE A 303 19.96 16.53 -33.30
N ILE A 304 19.20 17.42 -33.93
CA ILE A 304 19.72 18.69 -34.40
C ILE A 304 19.37 19.76 -33.35
N GLY A 305 20.35 20.29 -32.68
CA GLY A 305 20.13 21.24 -31.59
C GLY A 305 21.35 22.13 -31.32
N GLU A 306 21.16 23.06 -30.38
CA GLU A 306 22.21 24.00 -30.01
C GLU A 306 23.25 23.36 -29.09
N LYS A 307 24.51 23.79 -29.24
CA LYS A 307 25.62 23.34 -28.40
C LYS A 307 25.34 23.67 -26.92
N ASN A 308 25.79 22.79 -26.02
CA ASN A 308 25.63 22.89 -24.58
C ASN A 308 24.18 22.86 -24.08
N SER A 309 23.19 22.58 -24.94
CA SER A 309 21.79 22.43 -24.57
C SER A 309 21.51 21.01 -24.06
N PHE A 310 20.55 20.91 -23.13
CA PHE A 310 20.07 19.65 -22.60
C PHE A 310 18.74 19.27 -23.26
N TYR A 311 18.60 17.99 -23.53
CA TYR A 311 17.41 17.41 -24.12
C TYR A 311 16.89 16.26 -23.28
N GLU A 312 15.56 16.14 -23.19
CA GLU A 312 14.88 15.11 -22.41
C GLU A 312 14.30 14.04 -23.33
N MET A 313 14.69 12.79 -23.10
CA MET A 313 14.08 11.60 -23.70
C MET A 313 13.17 10.96 -22.65
N GLY A 314 11.91 10.74 -23.01
CA GLY A 314 10.94 10.18 -22.08
C GLY A 314 10.41 8.83 -22.54
N VAL A 315 9.96 8.01 -21.58
CA VAL A 315 9.22 6.78 -21.81
C VAL A 315 8.07 6.68 -20.81
N SER A 316 6.88 6.31 -21.28
CA SER A 316 5.78 5.84 -20.45
C SER A 316 5.36 4.45 -20.88
N MET A 317 4.79 3.69 -19.95
CA MET A 317 4.22 2.39 -20.23
C MET A 317 2.77 2.33 -19.78
N ASN A 318 1.95 1.68 -20.60
CA ASN A 318 0.53 1.53 -20.33
C ASN A 318 0.20 0.05 -20.32
N LEU A 319 -0.34 -0.43 -19.19
CA LEU A 319 -0.89 -1.78 -19.09
C LEU A 319 -2.29 -1.77 -19.68
N MET A 320 -2.50 -2.58 -20.71
CA MET A 320 -3.81 -2.73 -21.34
C MET A 320 -4.55 -3.88 -20.65
N THR A 321 -5.72 -3.58 -20.08
CA THR A 321 -6.67 -4.59 -19.58
C THR A 321 -7.82 -4.72 -20.58
N GLU A 322 -8.66 -5.76 -20.47
CA GLU A 322 -9.77 -6.02 -21.41
C GLU A 322 -10.64 -4.79 -21.70
N ASN A 323 -10.78 -3.86 -20.76
CA ASN A 323 -11.67 -2.72 -20.90
C ASN A 323 -11.00 -1.36 -20.64
N LYS A 324 -9.73 -1.30 -20.21
CA LYS A 324 -9.11 -0.04 -19.79
C LYS A 324 -7.59 -0.06 -19.86
N THR A 325 -7.04 1.13 -20.01
CA THR A 325 -5.60 1.37 -20.01
C THR A 325 -5.19 1.97 -18.67
N ILE A 326 -4.16 1.39 -18.04
CA ILE A 326 -3.52 1.92 -16.83
C ILE A 326 -2.23 2.56 -17.26
N GLU A 327 -2.17 3.88 -17.19
CA GLU A 327 -0.96 4.65 -17.49
C GLU A 327 -0.03 4.64 -16.26
N LEU A 328 1.22 4.23 -16.48
CA LEU A 328 2.27 4.28 -15.47
C LEU A 328 3.02 5.62 -15.56
N GLU A 329 3.73 5.97 -14.50
CA GLU A 329 4.48 7.21 -14.41
C GLU A 329 5.51 7.34 -15.54
N LYS A 330 5.54 8.53 -16.20
CA LYS A 330 6.55 8.83 -17.23
C LYS A 330 7.94 8.91 -16.59
N LYS A 331 8.90 8.19 -17.15
CA LYS A 331 10.32 8.28 -16.79
C LYS A 331 11.11 9.00 -17.87
N VAL A 332 12.12 9.74 -17.46
CA VAL A 332 12.91 10.60 -18.34
C VAL A 332 14.40 10.40 -18.12
N ALA A 333 15.19 10.61 -19.18
CA ALA A 333 16.63 10.71 -19.13
C ALA A 333 17.09 11.96 -19.87
N MET A 334 18.15 12.57 -19.39
CA MET A 334 18.72 13.78 -19.95
C MET A 334 19.98 13.46 -20.75
N LEU A 335 20.14 14.11 -21.89
CA LEU A 335 21.37 14.10 -22.68
C LEU A 335 21.78 15.53 -23.01
N LYS A 336 23.07 15.75 -23.23
CA LYS A 336 23.65 17.04 -23.55
C LYS A 336 24.26 17.03 -24.94
N ILE A 337 24.00 18.07 -25.73
CA ILE A 337 24.70 18.27 -27.00
C ILE A 337 26.04 18.95 -26.69
N LEU A 338 27.12 18.26 -27.04
CA LEU A 338 28.47 18.81 -27.01
C LEU A 338 28.69 19.80 -28.15
N GLU A 339 29.73 20.58 -28.04
CA GLU A 339 30.23 21.41 -29.11
C GLU A 339 30.74 20.50 -30.26
N THR A 340 30.35 20.85 -31.50
CA THR A 340 30.85 20.12 -32.69
C THR A 340 32.36 20.25 -32.77
N PRO A 341 33.06 19.19 -33.17
CA PRO A 341 34.52 19.23 -33.38
C PRO A 341 34.94 20.30 -34.38
N LEU A 342 34.04 20.58 -35.33
CA LEU A 342 34.24 21.62 -36.35
C LEU A 342 33.04 22.57 -36.35
N ASN A 343 33.29 23.84 -36.11
CA ASN A 343 32.31 24.90 -36.27
C ASN A 343 32.50 25.55 -37.64
N LEU A 344 31.41 25.66 -38.41
CA LEU A 344 31.41 26.28 -39.74
C LEU A 344 30.39 27.40 -39.77
N SER A 345 30.78 28.61 -40.14
CA SER A 345 29.89 29.73 -40.36
C SER A 345 30.07 30.33 -41.73
N ILE A 346 28.98 30.67 -42.35
CA ILE A 346 28.96 31.32 -43.67
C ILE A 346 28.37 32.72 -43.52
N SER A 347 29.06 33.69 -44.04
CA SER A 347 28.53 35.06 -44.18
C SER A 347 28.63 35.53 -45.62
N LEU A 348 27.69 36.38 -46.02
CA LEU A 348 27.58 36.97 -47.33
C LEU A 348 27.71 38.50 -47.16
N ASN A 349 28.71 39.10 -47.86
CA ASN A 349 29.02 40.50 -47.72
C ASN A 349 29.17 40.91 -46.25
N ASN A 350 29.88 40.10 -45.45
CA ASN A 350 30.12 40.24 -43.99
C ASN A 350 28.87 40.21 -43.10
N THR A 351 27.74 39.70 -43.62
CA THR A 351 26.49 39.55 -42.86
C THR A 351 25.95 38.16 -42.89
N LYS A 352 25.52 37.57 -41.78
CA LYS A 352 24.95 36.20 -41.70
C LYS A 352 23.57 36.12 -42.37
N ASN A 353 22.80 37.19 -42.36
CA ASN A 353 21.45 37.22 -42.96
C ASN A 353 21.41 38.33 -44.02
N TYR A 354 22.04 38.09 -45.19
CA TYR A 354 22.11 39.09 -46.24
C TYR A 354 21.00 38.84 -47.28
N ILE A 355 20.33 39.93 -47.68
CA ILE A 355 19.36 39.91 -48.78
C ILE A 355 20.04 40.53 -50.00
N ALA A 356 20.40 39.67 -50.95
CA ALA A 356 21.06 40.09 -52.20
C ALA A 356 20.11 40.88 -53.11
N LYS A 357 20.67 41.92 -53.77
CA LYS A 357 20.00 42.67 -54.80
C LYS A 357 20.38 42.16 -56.19
N ASN A 358 19.54 42.40 -57.16
CA ASN A 358 19.83 42.01 -58.53
C ASN A 358 21.08 42.75 -59.07
N ASN A 359 21.99 41.97 -59.67
CA ASN A 359 23.30 42.45 -60.25
C ASN A 359 24.29 42.95 -59.18
N GLU A 360 24.17 42.49 -57.95
CA GLU A 360 25.14 42.76 -56.88
C GLU A 360 26.26 41.73 -56.89
N SER A 361 27.50 42.17 -56.61
CA SER A 361 28.61 41.23 -56.38
C SER A 361 28.49 40.64 -54.99
N LEU A 362 28.51 39.33 -54.88
CA LEU A 362 28.37 38.59 -53.64
C LEU A 362 29.71 38.03 -53.22
N GLU A 363 30.19 38.45 -52.05
CA GLU A 363 31.40 37.93 -51.42
C GLU A 363 30.99 36.95 -50.31
N TYR A 364 31.33 35.66 -50.52
CA TYR A 364 31.13 34.62 -49.55
C TYR A 364 32.36 34.50 -48.65
N ARG A 365 32.14 34.60 -47.33
CA ARG A 365 33.17 34.32 -46.34
C ARG A 365 32.76 33.07 -45.60
N ILE A 366 33.63 32.06 -45.57
CA ILE A 366 33.49 30.82 -44.83
C ILE A 366 34.52 30.80 -43.73
N ASP A 367 34.02 30.92 -42.49
CA ASP A 367 34.87 30.79 -41.29
C ASP A 367 34.70 29.38 -40.74
N TYR A 368 35.81 28.73 -40.43
CA TYR A 368 35.82 27.44 -39.79
C TYR A 368 36.73 27.47 -38.56
N GLU A 369 36.27 26.76 -37.51
CA GLU A 369 36.97 26.66 -36.25
C GLU A 369 37.03 25.22 -35.81
N ASN A 370 38.23 24.72 -35.51
CA ASN A 370 38.44 23.40 -34.94
C ASN A 370 38.32 23.51 -33.42
N ASN A 371 37.28 22.89 -32.87
CA ASN A 371 36.99 22.86 -31.43
C ASN A 371 37.59 21.62 -30.74
N THR A 372 38.35 20.80 -31.44
CA THR A 372 39.09 19.68 -30.84
C THR A 372 40.41 20.15 -30.25
N ASN A 373 40.77 19.61 -29.09
CA ASN A 373 42.08 19.83 -28.43
C ASN A 373 43.20 19.10 -29.19
#